data_1893415eb0f2e1bcc41ffaa1b924e010
#
_entry.id   1893415eb0f2e1bcc41ffaa1b924e010
#
_cell.length_a   1.000
_cell.length_b   1.000
_cell.length_c   1.000
_cell.angle_alpha   90.00
_cell.angle_beta   90.00
_cell.angle_gamma   90.00
#
_symmetry.space_group_name_H-M   'P 1'
#
loop_
_entity.id
_entity.type
_entity.pdbx_description
1 polymer ?
#
loop_
_entity_poly.entity_id
_entity_poly.type
_entity_poly.pdbx_seq_one_letter_code
_entity_poly.pdbx_strand_id
1 'polypeptide(L)'
;MTACSIRVRRPRPDAVACHDEDMDAVNLDAMLARFAEHWSPKKIAQINDYDVRIVKVQGEFTWHRHPDTDEFFLVLDGQLTIQMRDRDVVLGPRELFVVPRGVEHCPRADAETAVLLLEPGSVVNTGDAGGELTAEVEELA
;
A
#
# COMPACT_ATOMS: atom_id res chain seq x y z
N MET A 1 -51.65 -16.88 4.96
CA MET A 1 -50.29 -17.39 4.68
C MET A 1 -49.79 -16.71 3.43
N THR A 2 -48.96 -15.68 3.59
CA THR A 2 -48.47 -14.86 2.48
C THR A 2 -47.09 -15.39 2.09
N ALA A 3 -47.00 -15.96 0.88
CA ALA A 3 -45.74 -16.46 0.36
C ALA A 3 -44.78 -15.31 0.06
N CYS A 4 -43.65 -15.28 0.75
CA CYS A 4 -42.56 -14.32 0.50
C CYS A 4 -41.84 -14.77 -0.77
N SER A 5 -42.05 -14.02 -1.87
CA SER A 5 -41.42 -14.28 -3.16
C SER A 5 -40.00 -13.74 -3.13
N ILE A 6 -39.01 -14.61 -2.97
CA ILE A 6 -37.59 -14.22 -3.09
C ILE A 6 -37.32 -13.99 -4.57
N ARG A 7 -37.14 -12.70 -4.96
CA ARG A 7 -36.67 -12.36 -6.30
C ARG A 7 -35.16 -12.67 -6.37
N VAL A 8 -34.85 -13.79 -6.98
CA VAL A 8 -33.46 -14.07 -7.41
C VAL A 8 -33.09 -13.05 -8.48
N ARG A 9 -32.17 -12.15 -8.20
CA ARG A 9 -31.62 -11.25 -9.21
C ARG A 9 -30.78 -12.08 -10.18
N ARG A 10 -31.14 -12.05 -11.46
CA ARG A 10 -30.29 -12.63 -12.52
C ARG A 10 -28.97 -11.87 -12.57
N PRO A 11 -27.83 -12.56 -12.69
CA PRO A 11 -26.54 -11.89 -12.87
C PRO A 11 -26.56 -11.07 -14.17
N ARG A 12 -25.94 -9.90 -14.14
CA ARG A 12 -25.77 -9.07 -15.34
C ARG A 12 -24.80 -9.79 -16.29
N PRO A 13 -25.04 -9.76 -17.62
CA PRO A 13 -24.20 -10.49 -18.58
C PRO A 13 -22.75 -9.94 -18.75
N ASP A 14 -22.43 -8.80 -18.14
CA ASP A 14 -21.11 -8.15 -18.27
C ASP A 14 -20.26 -8.26 -16.98
N ALA A 15 -20.64 -9.10 -16.03
CA ALA A 15 -19.79 -9.37 -14.88
C ALA A 15 -18.61 -10.23 -15.33
N VAL A 16 -17.43 -9.60 -15.45
CA VAL A 16 -16.16 -10.35 -15.52
C VAL A 16 -16.18 -11.33 -14.36
N ALA A 17 -15.99 -12.61 -14.66
CA ALA A 17 -15.98 -13.64 -13.63
C ALA A 17 -14.85 -13.34 -12.65
N CYS A 18 -15.17 -12.72 -11.50
CA CYS A 18 -14.24 -12.63 -10.38
C CYS A 18 -13.99 -14.06 -9.91
N HIS A 19 -12.71 -14.46 -9.85
CA HIS A 19 -12.36 -15.71 -9.19
C HIS A 19 -12.80 -15.63 -7.72
N ASP A 20 -13.25 -16.75 -7.16
CA ASP A 20 -13.70 -16.80 -5.75
C ASP A 20 -12.64 -16.23 -4.77
N GLU A 21 -11.36 -16.36 -5.12
CA GLU A 21 -10.22 -15.81 -4.36
C GLU A 21 -10.24 -14.28 -4.23
N ASP A 22 -10.78 -13.57 -5.23
CA ASP A 22 -10.89 -12.10 -5.22
C ASP A 22 -12.01 -11.59 -4.29
N MET A 23 -12.84 -12.50 -3.78
CA MET A 23 -13.96 -12.17 -2.90
C MET A 23 -13.67 -12.44 -1.43
N ASP A 24 -12.49 -12.95 -1.09
CA ASP A 24 -12.08 -13.21 0.27
C ASP A 24 -11.43 -11.99 0.92
N ALA A 25 -11.59 -11.90 2.24
CA ALA A 25 -10.90 -10.88 3.02
C ALA A 25 -9.39 -11.10 3.00
N VAL A 26 -8.62 -10.02 2.85
CA VAL A 26 -7.17 -10.04 2.99
C VAL A 26 -6.81 -9.79 4.44
N ASN A 27 -6.12 -10.76 5.07
CA ASN A 27 -5.61 -10.59 6.42
C ASN A 27 -4.20 -10.01 6.36
N LEU A 28 -4.01 -8.82 6.93
CA LEU A 28 -2.73 -8.11 6.85
C LEU A 28 -1.62 -8.84 7.58
N ASP A 29 -1.88 -9.40 8.75
CA ASP A 29 -0.86 -10.14 9.51
C ASP A 29 -0.41 -11.39 8.77
N ALA A 30 -1.35 -12.11 8.13
CA ALA A 30 -1.03 -13.26 7.31
C ALA A 30 -0.17 -12.89 6.08
N MET A 31 -0.45 -11.76 5.46
CA MET A 31 0.34 -11.27 4.32
C MET A 31 1.73 -10.81 4.76
N LEU A 32 1.85 -10.09 5.88
CA LEU A 32 3.12 -9.66 6.43
C LEU A 32 4.02 -10.85 6.81
N ALA A 33 3.44 -11.97 7.25
CA ALA A 33 4.20 -13.18 7.58
C ALA A 33 4.82 -13.89 6.37
N ARG A 34 4.46 -13.52 5.15
CA ARG A 34 4.90 -14.18 3.91
C ARG A 34 6.23 -13.67 3.36
N PHE A 35 6.75 -12.58 3.88
CA PHE A 35 8.00 -11.99 3.39
C PHE A 35 8.80 -11.33 4.51
N ALA A 36 10.10 -11.15 4.28
CA ALA A 36 11.02 -10.54 5.24
C ALA A 36 11.81 -9.36 4.65
N GLU A 37 11.79 -9.17 3.33
CA GLU A 37 12.56 -8.13 2.65
C GLU A 37 12.10 -6.73 3.10
N HIS A 38 13.05 -5.83 3.26
CA HIS A 38 12.78 -4.42 3.52
C HIS A 38 12.74 -3.62 2.20
N TRP A 39 11.96 -2.54 2.21
CA TRP A 39 11.83 -1.60 1.08
C TRP A 39 11.35 -2.26 -0.22
N SER A 40 10.67 -3.38 -0.13
CA SER A 40 10.13 -4.13 -1.25
C SER A 40 8.60 -4.24 -1.14
N PRO A 41 7.85 -3.28 -1.68
CA PRO A 41 6.39 -3.27 -1.56
C PRO A 41 5.75 -4.51 -2.18
N LYS A 42 4.73 -5.03 -1.51
CA LYS A 42 3.93 -6.18 -1.96
C LYS A 42 2.49 -5.72 -2.21
N LYS A 43 1.97 -6.03 -3.38
CA LYS A 43 0.57 -5.77 -3.70
C LYS A 43 -0.31 -6.85 -3.07
N ILE A 44 -1.31 -6.45 -2.31
CA ILE A 44 -2.24 -7.35 -1.62
C ILE A 44 -3.68 -7.19 -2.06
N ALA A 45 -4.02 -6.09 -2.69
CA ALA A 45 -5.35 -5.82 -3.25
C ALA A 45 -5.27 -4.69 -4.27
N GLN A 46 -6.37 -4.45 -4.95
CA GLN A 46 -6.50 -3.35 -5.90
C GLN A 46 -7.85 -2.66 -5.71
N ILE A 47 -7.85 -1.35 -5.76
CA ILE A 47 -9.06 -0.54 -5.78
C ILE A 47 -9.00 0.42 -6.98
N ASN A 48 -9.88 0.22 -7.98
CA ASN A 48 -9.81 0.90 -9.27
C ASN A 48 -8.41 0.68 -9.91
N ASP A 49 -7.71 1.74 -10.28
CA ASP A 49 -6.34 1.75 -10.82
C ASP A 49 -5.26 1.89 -9.73
N TYR A 50 -5.66 1.87 -8.47
CA TYR A 50 -4.77 1.94 -7.32
C TYR A 50 -4.46 0.56 -6.74
N ASP A 51 -3.19 0.34 -6.39
CA ASP A 51 -2.77 -0.81 -5.63
C ASP A 51 -2.86 -0.54 -4.13
N VAL A 52 -3.35 -1.52 -3.37
CA VAL A 52 -3.13 -1.60 -1.94
C VAL A 52 -1.85 -2.41 -1.73
N ARG A 53 -0.83 -1.79 -1.16
CA ARG A 53 0.48 -2.39 -0.93
C ARG A 53 0.82 -2.42 0.54
N ILE A 54 1.59 -3.42 0.95
CA ILE A 54 2.25 -3.45 2.25
C ILE A 54 3.76 -3.53 2.07
N VAL A 55 4.48 -2.95 3.00
CA VAL A 55 5.94 -2.93 2.97
C VAL A 55 6.48 -3.03 4.38
N LYS A 56 7.59 -3.74 4.56
CA LYS A 56 8.40 -3.68 5.76
C LYS A 56 9.58 -2.76 5.50
N VAL A 57 9.88 -1.91 6.47
CA VAL A 57 10.94 -0.92 6.36
C VAL A 57 11.80 -0.92 7.60
N GLN A 58 13.10 -0.69 7.41
CA GLN A 58 14.08 -0.46 8.47
C GLN A 58 15.26 0.29 7.89
N GLY A 59 15.81 1.23 8.65
CA GLY A 59 16.86 2.13 8.17
C GLY A 59 16.30 3.32 7.40
N GLU A 60 17.17 4.02 6.71
CA GLU A 60 16.83 5.18 5.90
C GLU A 60 16.64 4.77 4.44
N PHE A 61 15.57 5.28 3.83
CA PHE A 61 15.30 5.06 2.41
C PHE A 61 16.15 5.98 1.54
N THR A 62 15.58 6.62 0.54
CA THR A 62 16.25 7.62 -0.31
C THR A 62 15.38 8.86 -0.42
N TRP A 63 16.01 10.04 -0.55
CA TRP A 63 15.29 11.25 -0.87
C TRP A 63 14.73 11.18 -2.27
N HIS A 64 13.41 11.34 -2.40
CA HIS A 64 12.71 11.24 -3.66
C HIS A 64 11.40 12.01 -3.62
N ARG A 65 10.76 12.12 -4.75
CA ARG A 65 9.41 12.66 -4.90
C ARG A 65 8.65 11.88 -5.97
N HIS A 66 7.34 11.94 -5.88
CA HIS A 66 6.44 11.47 -6.93
C HIS A 66 5.80 12.69 -7.59
N PRO A 67 6.19 13.06 -8.81
CA PRO A 67 5.74 14.32 -9.42
C PRO A 67 4.25 14.35 -9.76
N ASP A 68 3.64 13.18 -10.01
CA ASP A 68 2.30 13.07 -10.56
C ASP A 68 1.26 12.53 -9.57
N THR A 69 1.66 12.10 -8.37
CA THR A 69 0.76 11.48 -7.40
C THR A 69 1.12 11.83 -5.96
N ASP A 70 0.08 11.91 -5.13
CA ASP A 70 0.25 11.95 -3.68
C ASP A 70 0.66 10.55 -3.19
N GLU A 71 1.35 10.47 -2.06
CA GLU A 71 1.76 9.20 -1.47
C GLU A 71 1.16 9.01 -0.09
N PHE A 72 0.39 7.93 0.07
CA PHE A 72 -0.31 7.60 1.30
C PHE A 72 0.50 6.60 2.14
N PHE A 73 0.71 6.93 3.41
CA PHE A 73 1.35 6.07 4.41
C PHE A 73 0.40 5.83 5.57
N LEU A 74 0.19 4.59 5.93
CA LEU A 74 -0.49 4.18 7.17
C LEU A 74 0.39 3.18 7.91
N VAL A 75 0.87 3.53 9.10
CA VAL A 75 1.66 2.61 9.91
C VAL A 75 0.76 1.57 10.55
N LEU A 76 1.09 0.31 10.36
CA LEU A 76 0.40 -0.84 10.95
C LEU A 76 1.06 -1.28 12.26
N ASP A 77 2.39 -1.31 12.28
CA ASP A 77 3.21 -1.69 13.43
C ASP A 77 4.56 -0.98 13.37
N GLY A 78 5.08 -0.56 14.52
CA GLY A 78 6.33 0.17 14.61
C GLY A 78 6.16 1.70 14.56
N GLN A 79 7.20 2.40 14.09
CA GLN A 79 7.21 3.85 13.97
C GLN A 79 7.94 4.27 12.70
N LEU A 80 7.30 5.09 11.88
CA LEU A 80 7.87 5.63 10.65
C LEU A 80 8.09 7.14 10.79
N THR A 81 9.28 7.61 10.46
CA THR A 81 9.57 9.03 10.31
C THR A 81 9.63 9.38 8.83
N ILE A 82 8.77 10.26 8.39
CA ILE A 82 8.82 10.82 7.04
C ILE A 82 9.56 12.15 7.12
N GLN A 83 10.82 12.14 6.69
CA GLN A 83 11.65 13.33 6.64
C GLN A 83 11.25 14.17 5.42
N MET A 84 11.00 15.44 5.63
CA MET A 84 10.84 16.45 4.59
C MET A 84 11.89 17.54 4.79
N ARG A 85 12.13 18.39 3.80
CA ARG A 85 13.21 19.37 3.86
C ARG A 85 13.04 20.38 4.99
N ASP A 86 11.82 20.69 5.36
CA ASP A 86 11.47 21.68 6.39
C ASP A 86 11.03 21.08 7.73
N ARG A 87 10.69 19.78 7.77
CA ARG A 87 10.22 19.11 8.97
C ARG A 87 10.18 17.59 8.84
N ASP A 88 10.08 16.91 9.97
CA ASP A 88 9.78 15.48 10.04
C ASP A 88 8.33 15.27 10.50
N VAL A 89 7.70 14.23 9.95
CA VAL A 89 6.42 13.72 10.43
C VAL A 89 6.63 12.31 10.97
N VAL A 90 6.30 12.10 12.24
CA VAL A 90 6.46 10.81 12.91
C VAL A 90 5.10 10.14 13.04
N LEU A 91 5.01 8.89 12.54
CA LEU A 91 3.80 8.09 12.55
C LEU A 91 3.99 6.85 13.42
N GLY A 92 3.11 6.67 14.39
CA GLY A 92 2.94 5.42 15.14
C GLY A 92 1.81 4.56 14.55
N PRO A 93 1.51 3.38 15.16
CA PRO A 93 0.46 2.50 14.69
C PRO A 93 -0.89 3.20 14.56
N ARG A 94 -1.56 2.96 13.44
CA ARG A 94 -2.86 3.56 13.08
C ARG A 94 -2.82 5.07 12.82
N GLU A 95 -1.64 5.63 12.64
CA GLU A 95 -1.47 6.99 12.16
C GLU A 95 -1.14 7.00 10.68
N LEU A 96 -1.72 7.91 9.94
CA LEU A 96 -1.51 8.07 8.51
C LEU A 96 -1.03 9.48 8.16
N PHE A 97 -0.32 9.57 7.05
CA PHE A 97 0.07 10.84 6.45
C PHE A 97 0.06 10.72 4.92
N VAL A 98 -0.38 11.77 4.26
CA VAL A 98 -0.31 11.86 2.81
C VAL A 98 0.75 12.89 2.44
N VAL A 99 1.82 12.44 1.77
CA VAL A 99 2.81 13.32 1.16
C VAL A 99 2.24 13.87 -0.13
N PRO A 100 2.06 15.19 -0.27
CA PRO A 100 1.56 15.78 -1.51
C PRO A 100 2.52 15.52 -2.68
N ARG A 101 1.96 15.39 -3.88
CA ARG A 101 2.77 15.24 -5.10
C ARG A 101 3.84 16.31 -5.21
N GLY A 102 5.02 15.93 -5.67
CA GLY A 102 6.14 16.82 -5.88
C GLY A 102 6.92 17.20 -4.62
N VAL A 103 6.47 16.80 -3.42
CA VAL A 103 7.18 17.07 -2.18
C VAL A 103 8.29 16.06 -1.96
N GLU A 104 9.53 16.54 -1.84
CA GLU A 104 10.67 15.69 -1.51
C GLU A 104 10.58 15.15 -0.09
N HIS A 105 10.80 13.85 0.03
CA HIS A 105 10.76 13.16 1.31
C HIS A 105 11.68 11.94 1.33
N CYS A 106 12.03 11.52 2.55
CA CYS A 106 12.84 10.34 2.79
C CYS A 106 12.30 9.62 4.02
N PRO A 107 11.57 8.51 3.86
CA PRO A 107 11.14 7.72 4.99
C PRO A 107 12.32 7.03 5.69
N ARG A 108 12.25 6.95 7.01
CA ARG A 108 13.19 6.15 7.82
C ARG A 108 12.49 5.51 9.00
N ALA A 109 13.00 4.38 9.44
CA ALA A 109 12.55 3.68 10.63
C ALA A 109 13.74 3.12 11.41
N ASP A 110 13.80 3.37 12.71
CA ASP A 110 14.92 2.91 13.55
C ASP A 110 14.82 1.39 13.82
N ALA A 111 13.62 0.84 13.79
CA ALA A 111 13.35 -0.60 13.91
C ALA A 111 12.38 -1.02 12.81
N GLU A 112 12.27 -2.33 12.58
CA GLU A 112 11.35 -2.86 11.57
C GLU A 112 9.93 -2.34 11.78
N THR A 113 9.37 -1.77 10.74
CA THR A 113 8.07 -1.11 10.73
C THR A 113 7.25 -1.63 9.55
N ALA A 114 5.98 -1.93 9.79
CA ALA A 114 5.05 -2.35 8.75
C ALA A 114 4.13 -1.20 8.34
N VAL A 115 4.05 -0.95 7.05
CA VAL A 115 3.32 0.19 6.47
C VAL A 115 2.39 -0.27 5.36
N LEU A 116 1.19 0.29 5.32
CA LEU A 116 0.26 0.14 4.22
C LEU A 116 0.33 1.37 3.32
N LEU A 117 0.40 1.14 2.02
CA LEU A 117 0.45 2.16 0.98
C LEU A 117 -0.74 2.03 0.04
N LEU A 118 -1.22 3.16 -0.46
CA LEU A 118 -2.16 3.23 -1.57
C LEU A 118 -1.52 4.04 -2.69
N GLU A 119 -1.31 3.44 -3.85
CA GLU A 119 -0.62 4.07 -4.97
C GLU A 119 -1.20 3.63 -6.30
N PRO A 120 -1.18 4.48 -7.34
CA PRO A 120 -1.43 4.02 -8.70
C PRO A 120 -0.50 2.85 -9.07
N GLY A 121 -1.02 1.85 -9.77
CA GLY A 121 -0.29 0.61 -10.05
C GLY A 121 1.04 0.79 -10.78
N SER A 122 1.20 1.90 -11.52
CA SER A 122 2.42 2.26 -12.26
C SER A 122 3.51 2.92 -11.42
N VAL A 123 3.24 3.27 -10.15
CA VAL A 123 4.18 4.04 -9.33
C VAL A 123 5.32 3.17 -8.84
N VAL A 124 6.55 3.65 -9.07
CA VAL A 124 7.81 3.05 -8.59
C VAL A 124 8.12 3.56 -7.19
N ASN A 125 8.57 2.68 -6.31
CA ASN A 125 8.80 2.99 -4.89
C ASN A 125 9.78 4.13 -4.64
N THR A 126 10.82 4.28 -5.48
CA THR A 126 11.82 5.35 -5.37
C THR A 126 11.45 6.63 -6.12
N GLY A 127 10.26 6.70 -6.71
CA GLY A 127 9.81 7.88 -7.46
C GLY A 127 10.80 8.28 -8.55
N ASP A 128 11.29 9.52 -8.48
CA ASP A 128 12.24 10.10 -9.43
C ASP A 128 13.72 9.79 -9.14
N ALA A 129 14.02 9.22 -7.97
CA ALA A 129 15.41 9.00 -7.55
C ALA A 129 16.09 7.79 -8.20
N GLY A 130 15.35 6.69 -8.42
CA GLY A 130 15.96 5.42 -8.84
C GLY A 130 16.94 4.88 -7.81
N GLY A 131 17.90 4.06 -8.24
CA GLY A 131 19.00 3.57 -7.42
C GLY A 131 18.79 2.16 -6.85
N GLU A 132 19.64 1.76 -5.90
CA GLU A 132 19.71 0.41 -5.35
C GLU A 132 18.44 -0.03 -4.60
N LEU A 133 17.68 0.92 -4.04
CA LEU A 133 16.45 0.63 -3.30
C LEU A 133 15.22 0.55 -4.20
N THR A 134 15.36 0.76 -5.50
CA THR A 134 14.27 0.56 -6.45
C THR A 134 13.90 -0.92 -6.52
N ALA A 135 12.63 -1.23 -6.30
CA ALA A 135 12.11 -2.59 -6.32
C ALA A 135 10.85 -2.67 -7.19
N GLU A 136 10.71 -3.79 -7.89
CA GLU A 136 9.45 -4.13 -8.53
C GLU A 136 8.42 -4.56 -7.48
N VAL A 137 7.15 -4.32 -7.76
CA VAL A 137 6.06 -4.71 -6.87
C VAL A 137 5.71 -6.16 -7.11
N GLU A 138 5.94 -7.00 -6.09
CA GLU A 138 5.51 -8.40 -6.09
C GLU A 138 4.04 -8.50 -5.66
N GLU A 139 3.28 -9.30 -6.38
CA GLU A 139 1.87 -9.57 -6.08
C GLU A 139 1.77 -10.74 -5.11
N LEU A 140 1.15 -10.52 -3.94
CA LEU A 140 0.94 -11.57 -2.92
C LEU A 140 -0.49 -12.10 -2.90
N ALA A 141 -1.43 -11.35 -3.43
CA ALA A 141 -2.85 -11.71 -3.45
C ALA A 141 -3.50 -11.36 -4.78
#